data_0efb3fea60ee1eb74743035ebbb2a8a8
#
_entry.id   0efb3fea60ee1eb74743035ebbb2a8a8
#
_cell.length_a   1.000
_cell.length_b   1.000
_cell.length_c   1.000
_cell.angle_alpha   90.00
_cell.angle_beta   90.00
_cell.angle_gamma   90.00
#
_symmetry.space_group_name_H-M   'P 1'
#
loop_
_entity.id
_entity.type
_entity.pdbx_description
1 polymer ?
#
loop_
_entity_poly.entity_id
_entity_poly.type
_entity_poly.pdbx_seq_one_letter_code
_entity_poly.pdbx_strand_id
1 'polypeptide(L)'
;NKNTFHAILDKNLESYDVYPMGVSGSPMSQYLAVAKYASERFNPKLFVFLIIDNDFDESFMKRFPGFHYFDKFNGLKLVNYEPSIVKRLARRSAFLRYLYIDLKWIKQLQRIFGSEVTTVDNKSNKNKEFLEIGRMANKKFLRGIEELSLTSHVIILLDGDRKAIYSGLDKRDKNKPVNTLYDELGMSAKNIPNVNVIDLHNVFKREYLLNNERFDFSYDEHWNELGHSIASQALTDKIR
;
A
#
# COMPACT_ATOMS: atom_id res chain seq x y z
N ASN A 1 8.62 -3.01 17.91
CA ASN A 1 9.54 -1.90 17.70
C ASN A 1 8.85 -0.60 18.13
N LYS A 2 9.46 0.15 19.11
CA LYS A 2 8.85 1.36 19.71
C LYS A 2 8.85 2.56 18.76
N ASN A 3 9.58 2.49 17.65
CA ASN A 3 9.79 3.57 16.69
C ASN A 3 9.02 3.37 15.38
N THR A 4 8.01 2.51 15.38
CA THR A 4 7.11 2.36 14.23
C THR A 4 5.98 3.39 14.29
N PHE A 5 5.45 3.75 13.13
CA PHE A 5 4.36 4.72 12.97
C PHE A 5 3.22 4.52 13.99
N HIS A 6 2.67 3.31 14.09
CA HIS A 6 1.56 3.01 14.98
C HIS A 6 1.94 3.07 16.46
N ALA A 7 3.19 2.67 16.84
CA ALA A 7 3.63 2.72 18.23
C ALA A 7 3.87 4.16 18.72
N ILE A 8 4.33 5.04 17.82
CA ILE A 8 4.48 6.47 18.12
C ILE A 8 3.10 7.11 18.22
N LEU A 9 2.19 6.75 17.31
CA LEU A 9 0.82 7.26 17.32
C LEU A 9 0.06 6.89 18.60
N ASP A 10 0.13 5.62 19.00
CA ASP A 10 -0.49 5.10 20.24
C ASP A 10 -0.01 5.88 21.47
N LYS A 11 1.29 6.16 21.53
CA LYS A 11 1.87 6.98 22.59
C LYS A 11 1.40 8.43 22.57
N ASN A 12 1.17 9.00 21.39
CA ASN A 12 0.82 10.41 21.22
C ASN A 12 -0.68 10.68 21.38
N LEU A 13 -1.52 9.68 21.25
CA LEU A 13 -2.99 9.76 21.28
C LEU A 13 -3.56 9.05 22.51
N GLU A 14 -3.36 9.63 23.70
CA GLU A 14 -3.79 9.05 24.99
C GLU A 14 -5.29 8.70 25.08
N SER A 15 -6.14 9.34 24.25
CA SER A 15 -7.58 9.11 24.22
C SER A 15 -8.01 8.04 23.20
N TYR A 16 -7.07 7.38 22.53
CA TYR A 16 -7.33 6.38 21.51
C TYR A 16 -6.49 5.12 21.75
N ASP A 17 -7.11 3.96 21.57
CA ASP A 17 -6.39 2.70 21.40
C ASP A 17 -6.05 2.51 19.93
N VAL A 18 -4.79 2.38 19.60
CA VAL A 18 -4.30 2.25 18.20
C VAL A 18 -4.04 0.79 17.86
N TYR A 19 -4.81 0.25 16.91
CA TYR A 19 -4.68 -1.13 16.44
C TYR A 19 -4.05 -1.21 15.06
N PRO A 20 -2.79 -1.68 14.94
CA PRO A 20 -2.16 -1.87 13.64
C PRO A 20 -2.74 -3.11 12.94
N MET A 21 -3.47 -2.90 11.85
CA MET A 21 -4.05 -3.97 11.04
C MET A 21 -3.40 -4.11 9.66
N GLY A 22 -2.29 -3.41 9.43
CA GLY A 22 -1.52 -3.51 8.20
C GLY A 22 -0.83 -4.87 8.05
N VAL A 23 -0.94 -5.48 6.87
CA VAL A 23 -0.24 -6.70 6.49
C VAL A 23 0.72 -6.37 5.36
N SER A 24 1.98 -6.84 5.47
CA SER A 24 3.00 -6.57 4.45
C SER A 24 2.54 -6.98 3.05
N GLY A 25 2.72 -6.10 2.07
CA GLY A 25 2.32 -6.32 0.68
C GLY A 25 0.81 -6.24 0.44
N SER A 26 0.06 -5.61 1.34
CA SER A 26 -1.38 -5.36 1.16
C SER A 26 -1.62 -4.17 0.25
N PRO A 27 -2.39 -4.28 -0.82
CA PRO A 27 -2.84 -3.16 -1.64
C PRO A 27 -4.18 -2.59 -1.13
N MET A 28 -4.69 -1.50 -1.75
CA MET A 28 -5.96 -0.85 -1.37
C MET A 28 -7.15 -1.82 -1.30
N SER A 29 -7.20 -2.83 -2.14
CA SER A 29 -8.24 -3.87 -2.08
C SER A 29 -8.22 -4.65 -0.77
N GLN A 30 -7.03 -4.98 -0.27
CA GLN A 30 -6.89 -5.65 1.02
C GLN A 30 -7.17 -4.69 2.17
N TYR A 31 -6.83 -3.41 2.06
CA TYR A 31 -7.18 -2.40 3.06
C TYR A 31 -8.68 -2.33 3.30
N LEU A 32 -9.48 -2.29 2.24
CA LEU A 32 -10.94 -2.29 2.37
C LEU A 32 -11.50 -3.57 2.98
N ALA A 33 -10.94 -4.73 2.63
CA ALA A 33 -11.36 -6.00 3.22
C ALA A 33 -11.12 -6.04 4.74
N VAL A 34 -9.92 -5.58 5.17
CA VAL A 34 -9.56 -5.49 6.58
C VAL A 34 -10.41 -4.44 7.30
N ALA A 35 -10.63 -3.28 6.67
CA ALA A 35 -11.46 -2.23 7.26
C ALA A 35 -12.92 -2.67 7.43
N LYS A 36 -13.48 -3.38 6.46
CA LYS A 36 -14.83 -3.97 6.59
C LYS A 36 -14.90 -4.94 7.75
N TYR A 37 -13.95 -5.86 7.86
CA TYR A 37 -13.86 -6.78 9.00
C TYR A 37 -13.75 -6.02 10.33
N ALA A 38 -12.90 -4.99 10.39
CA ALA A 38 -12.73 -4.18 11.60
C ALA A 38 -14.02 -3.42 11.97
N SER A 39 -14.71 -2.87 10.97
CA SER A 39 -15.98 -2.17 11.16
C SER A 39 -17.05 -3.09 11.78
N GLU A 40 -17.20 -4.30 11.24
CA GLU A 40 -18.17 -5.29 11.70
C GLU A 40 -17.86 -5.83 13.11
N ARG A 41 -16.57 -5.91 13.47
CA ARG A 41 -16.13 -6.58 14.70
C ARG A 41 -15.84 -5.64 15.85
N PHE A 42 -15.29 -4.46 15.58
CA PHE A 42 -14.74 -3.56 16.59
C PHE A 42 -15.37 -2.17 16.58
N ASN A 43 -16.12 -1.83 15.54
CA ASN A 43 -16.76 -0.52 15.37
C ASN A 43 -15.80 0.66 15.64
N PRO A 44 -14.67 0.75 14.93
CA PRO A 44 -13.66 1.79 15.18
C PRO A 44 -14.21 3.17 14.84
N LYS A 45 -13.83 4.19 15.62
CA LYS A 45 -14.22 5.58 15.38
C LYS A 45 -13.43 6.25 14.26
N LEU A 46 -12.23 5.73 14.00
CA LEU A 46 -11.30 6.29 13.04
C LEU A 46 -10.58 5.18 12.27
N PHE A 47 -10.55 5.29 10.96
CA PHE A 47 -9.68 4.52 10.08
C PHE A 47 -8.55 5.39 9.53
N VAL A 48 -7.35 4.83 9.47
CA VAL A 48 -6.19 5.47 8.84
C VAL A 48 -5.64 4.56 7.76
N PHE A 49 -5.59 5.05 6.53
CA PHE A 49 -5.04 4.34 5.37
C PHE A 49 -3.79 5.03 4.88
N LEU A 50 -2.68 4.32 4.80
CA LEU A 50 -1.47 4.79 4.14
C LEU A 50 -1.42 4.21 2.73
N ILE A 51 -1.44 5.07 1.72
CA ILE A 51 -1.38 4.71 0.30
C ILE A 51 0.03 4.92 -0.21
N ILE A 52 0.60 3.89 -0.80
CA ILE A 52 1.94 3.88 -1.41
C ILE A 52 1.89 3.55 -2.90
N ASP A 53 3.01 3.73 -3.60
CA ASP A 53 3.09 3.70 -5.07
C ASP A 53 2.50 2.44 -5.73
N ASN A 54 2.78 1.28 -5.17
CA ASN A 54 2.35 -0.02 -5.73
C ASN A 54 0.91 -0.42 -5.37
N ASP A 55 0.23 0.34 -4.52
CA ASP A 55 -1.14 0.02 -4.11
C ASP A 55 -2.14 0.12 -5.28
N PHE A 56 -1.84 0.98 -6.26
CA PHE A 56 -2.76 1.26 -7.35
C PHE A 56 -2.97 0.07 -8.30
N ASP A 57 -1.89 -0.49 -8.83
CA ASP A 57 -1.96 -1.60 -9.78
C ASP A 57 -2.08 -2.96 -9.07
N GLU A 58 -1.39 -3.13 -7.95
CA GLU A 58 -1.45 -4.35 -7.14
C GLU A 58 -2.87 -4.67 -6.63
N SER A 59 -3.73 -3.66 -6.50
CA SER A 59 -5.13 -3.83 -6.08
C SER A 59 -5.95 -4.74 -7.00
N PHE A 60 -5.55 -4.92 -8.27
CA PHE A 60 -6.19 -5.83 -9.21
C PHE A 60 -5.46 -7.17 -9.35
N MET A 61 -4.31 -7.32 -8.71
CA MET A 61 -3.49 -8.53 -8.82
C MET A 61 -3.95 -9.61 -7.84
N LYS A 62 -4.06 -10.84 -8.32
CA LYS A 62 -4.24 -12.03 -7.48
C LYS A 62 -2.89 -12.41 -6.84
N ARG A 63 -2.51 -11.75 -5.76
CA ARG A 63 -1.18 -11.93 -5.14
C ARG A 63 -1.10 -13.19 -4.28
N PHE A 64 -1.50 -13.09 -3.05
CA PHE A 64 -1.33 -14.17 -2.07
C PHE A 64 -2.68 -14.78 -1.68
N PRO A 65 -2.73 -16.09 -1.42
CA PRO A 65 -3.91 -16.72 -0.84
C PRO A 65 -4.31 -16.04 0.48
N GLY A 66 -5.58 -15.74 0.60
CA GLY A 66 -6.12 -14.98 1.74
C GLY A 66 -6.15 -13.47 1.53
N PHE A 67 -5.51 -12.94 0.48
CA PHE A 67 -5.64 -11.53 0.10
C PHE A 67 -6.85 -11.31 -0.78
N HIS A 68 -7.36 -10.09 -0.74
CA HIS A 68 -8.43 -9.64 -1.61
C HIS A 68 -7.87 -8.81 -2.76
N TYR A 69 -8.53 -8.88 -3.90
CA TYR A 69 -8.24 -8.06 -5.07
C TYR A 69 -9.54 -7.44 -5.61
N PHE A 70 -9.42 -6.33 -6.32
CA PHE A 70 -10.55 -5.76 -7.06
C PHE A 70 -10.79 -6.57 -8.32
N ASP A 71 -11.96 -7.14 -8.44
CA ASP A 71 -12.42 -7.68 -9.71
C ASP A 71 -12.91 -6.52 -10.60
N LYS A 72 -12.69 -6.62 -11.91
CA LYS A 72 -13.09 -5.54 -12.85
C LYS A 72 -14.58 -5.24 -12.78
N PHE A 73 -15.40 -6.26 -12.65
CA PHE A 73 -16.86 -6.18 -12.71
C PHE A 73 -17.53 -6.27 -11.34
N ASN A 74 -16.97 -7.06 -10.44
CA ASN A 74 -17.60 -7.45 -9.16
C ASN A 74 -16.74 -6.99 -7.98
N GLY A 75 -16.81 -5.95 -7.35
CA GLY A 75 -16.21 -5.53 -6.09
C GLY A 75 -14.94 -6.28 -5.62
N LEU A 76 -14.86 -6.58 -4.35
CA LEU A 76 -13.74 -7.32 -3.73
C LEU A 76 -13.91 -8.83 -3.90
N LYS A 77 -12.83 -9.52 -4.25
CA LYS A 77 -12.77 -10.99 -4.30
C LYS A 77 -11.58 -11.51 -3.53
N LEU A 78 -11.79 -12.61 -2.82
CA LEU A 78 -10.75 -13.33 -2.09
C LEU A 78 -9.92 -14.19 -3.05
N VAL A 79 -8.60 -14.16 -2.89
CA VAL A 79 -7.71 -15.13 -3.54
C VAL A 79 -7.74 -16.44 -2.75
N ASN A 80 -8.38 -17.45 -3.30
CA ASN A 80 -8.46 -18.76 -2.67
C ASN A 80 -7.09 -19.45 -2.67
N TYR A 81 -6.85 -20.26 -1.64
CA TYR A 81 -5.68 -21.11 -1.58
C TYR A 81 -5.86 -22.34 -2.47
N GLU A 82 -5.21 -22.33 -3.62
CA GLU A 82 -5.16 -23.47 -4.55
C GLU A 82 -3.74 -24.03 -4.60
N PRO A 83 -3.44 -25.06 -3.79
CA PRO A 83 -2.11 -25.65 -3.80
C PRO A 83 -1.83 -26.33 -5.13
N SER A 84 -0.74 -25.98 -5.80
CA SER A 84 -0.28 -26.69 -6.99
C SER A 84 -0.06 -28.18 -6.69
N ILE A 85 -0.14 -29.03 -7.73
CA ILE A 85 0.09 -30.48 -7.59
C ILE A 85 1.42 -30.76 -6.89
N VAL A 86 2.48 -30.01 -7.24
CA VAL A 86 3.80 -30.12 -6.63
C VAL A 86 3.75 -29.82 -5.12
N LYS A 87 3.06 -28.75 -4.71
CA LYS A 87 2.87 -28.43 -3.28
C LYS A 87 2.07 -29.51 -2.55
N ARG A 88 1.08 -30.10 -3.19
CA ARG A 88 0.30 -31.21 -2.60
C ARG A 88 1.17 -32.45 -2.38
N LEU A 89 2.03 -32.80 -3.34
CA LEU A 89 2.96 -33.90 -3.24
C LEU A 89 4.05 -33.63 -2.19
N ALA A 90 4.64 -32.42 -2.18
CA ALA A 90 5.64 -32.04 -1.20
C ALA A 90 5.12 -32.06 0.25
N ARG A 91 3.82 -31.85 0.49
CA ARG A 91 3.22 -31.98 1.81
C ARG A 91 3.17 -33.43 2.31
N ARG A 92 3.13 -34.41 1.41
CA ARG A 92 3.04 -35.85 1.75
C ARG A 92 4.39 -36.54 1.91
N SER A 93 5.49 -35.91 1.50
CA SER A 93 6.82 -36.45 1.55
C SER A 93 7.84 -35.45 2.07
N ALA A 94 8.57 -35.83 3.15
CA ALA A 94 9.64 -34.97 3.68
C ALA A 94 10.76 -34.76 2.66
N PHE A 95 11.07 -35.80 1.85
CA PHE A 95 12.06 -35.72 0.80
C PHE A 95 11.69 -34.76 -0.31
N LEU A 96 10.44 -34.81 -0.82
CA LEU A 96 9.95 -33.87 -1.81
C LEU A 96 9.88 -32.42 -1.29
N ARG A 97 9.57 -32.27 0.00
CA ARG A 97 9.60 -30.96 0.67
C ARG A 97 11.01 -30.39 0.73
N TYR A 98 12.00 -31.20 1.09
CA TYR A 98 13.41 -30.83 1.10
C TYR A 98 13.87 -30.36 -0.30
N LEU A 99 13.59 -31.15 -1.34
CA LEU A 99 13.91 -30.77 -2.73
C LEU A 99 13.24 -29.45 -3.16
N TYR A 100 11.99 -29.25 -2.75
CA TYR A 100 11.21 -28.07 -3.14
C TYR A 100 11.64 -26.79 -2.41
N ILE A 101 11.86 -26.87 -1.09
CA ILE A 101 12.15 -25.72 -0.23
C ILE A 101 13.64 -25.41 -0.19
N ASP A 102 14.46 -26.40 0.15
CA ASP A 102 15.87 -26.19 0.46
C ASP A 102 16.75 -26.12 -0.79
N LEU A 103 16.51 -26.96 -1.78
CA LEU A 103 17.29 -26.97 -3.02
C LEU A 103 16.78 -25.98 -4.08
N LYS A 104 15.60 -25.36 -3.88
CA LYS A 104 14.99 -24.41 -4.83
C LYS A 104 15.03 -24.92 -6.29
N TRP A 105 15.01 -26.24 -6.46
CA TRP A 105 15.26 -26.95 -7.72
C TRP A 105 14.40 -26.47 -8.87
N ILE A 106 13.15 -26.12 -8.60
CA ILE A 106 12.22 -25.59 -9.62
C ILE A 106 12.69 -24.26 -10.16
N LYS A 107 13.29 -23.39 -9.35
CA LYS A 107 13.84 -22.11 -9.83
C LYS A 107 15.09 -22.32 -10.70
N GLN A 108 15.89 -23.35 -10.42
CA GLN A 108 17.03 -23.70 -11.28
C GLN A 108 16.58 -24.28 -12.61
N LEU A 109 15.57 -25.15 -12.62
CA LEU A 109 14.99 -25.68 -13.86
C LEU A 109 14.34 -24.58 -14.71
N GLN A 110 13.63 -23.63 -14.11
CA GLN A 110 13.07 -22.48 -14.81
C GLN A 110 14.14 -21.56 -15.45
N ARG A 111 15.32 -21.44 -14.83
CA ARG A 111 16.46 -20.72 -15.44
C ARG A 111 17.07 -21.46 -16.62
N ILE A 112 17.02 -22.80 -16.62
CA ILE A 112 17.63 -23.63 -17.69
C ILE A 112 16.65 -23.77 -18.87
N PHE A 113 15.34 -23.87 -18.61
CA PHE A 113 14.31 -24.11 -19.62
C PHE A 113 13.40 -22.91 -19.92
N GLY A 114 13.55 -21.80 -19.18
CA GLY A 114 12.78 -20.60 -19.40
C GLY A 114 13.40 -19.76 -20.52
N SER A 115 12.80 -19.77 -21.70
CA SER A 115 13.10 -18.78 -22.72
C SER A 115 12.71 -17.40 -22.23
N GLU A 116 13.66 -16.47 -22.15
CA GLU A 116 13.38 -15.05 -22.00
C GLU A 116 12.56 -14.56 -23.19
N VAL A 117 11.27 -14.35 -22.96
CA VAL A 117 10.47 -13.59 -23.91
C VAL A 117 10.83 -12.11 -23.68
N THR A 118 11.79 -11.62 -24.45
CA THR A 118 12.07 -10.19 -24.56
C THR A 118 10.92 -9.51 -25.28
N THR A 119 9.95 -9.03 -24.53
CA THR A 119 8.95 -8.09 -25.04
C THR A 119 9.60 -6.72 -25.16
N VAL A 120 9.71 -6.22 -26.39
CA VAL A 120 10.03 -4.82 -26.67
C VAL A 120 8.83 -3.99 -26.23
N ASP A 121 8.87 -3.53 -25.00
CA ASP A 121 7.78 -2.83 -24.37
C ASP A 121 7.84 -1.31 -24.64
N ASN A 122 6.83 -0.79 -25.30
CA ASN A 122 6.62 0.62 -25.51
C ASN A 122 6.26 1.28 -24.16
N LYS A 123 7.19 1.96 -23.51
CA LYS A 123 7.06 2.61 -22.19
C LYS A 123 5.81 3.52 -22.09
N SER A 124 5.42 4.14 -23.20
CA SER A 124 4.22 4.98 -23.29
C SER A 124 2.93 4.18 -23.09
N ASN A 125 2.82 2.99 -23.67
CA ASN A 125 1.63 2.15 -23.52
C ASN A 125 1.50 1.61 -22.09
N LYS A 126 2.60 1.25 -21.45
CA LYS A 126 2.61 0.80 -20.04
C LYS A 126 2.16 1.89 -19.08
N ASN A 127 2.61 3.13 -19.29
CA ASN A 127 2.18 4.25 -18.45
C ASN A 127 0.69 4.53 -18.58
N LYS A 128 0.15 4.44 -19.80
CA LYS A 128 -1.29 4.62 -20.04
C LYS A 128 -2.12 3.52 -19.35
N GLU A 129 -1.72 2.27 -19.53
CA GLU A 129 -2.37 1.12 -18.88
C GLU A 129 -2.31 1.23 -17.35
N PHE A 130 -1.16 1.59 -16.78
CA PHE A 130 -0.99 1.83 -15.36
C PHE A 130 -1.95 2.90 -14.83
N LEU A 131 -2.07 4.04 -15.54
CA LEU A 131 -3.00 5.10 -15.17
C LEU A 131 -4.47 4.65 -15.22
N GLU A 132 -4.86 3.89 -16.24
CA GLU A 132 -6.23 3.35 -16.36
C GLU A 132 -6.55 2.41 -15.20
N ILE A 133 -5.66 1.47 -14.89
CA ILE A 133 -5.80 0.53 -13.78
C ILE A 133 -5.84 1.30 -12.45
N GLY A 134 -4.93 2.25 -12.24
CA GLY A 134 -4.86 3.05 -11.03
C GLY A 134 -6.10 3.90 -10.78
N ARG A 135 -6.68 4.50 -11.83
CA ARG A 135 -7.96 5.23 -11.73
C ARG A 135 -9.12 4.32 -11.36
N MET A 136 -9.14 3.10 -11.90
CA MET A 136 -10.13 2.10 -11.50
C MET A 136 -9.95 1.70 -10.03
N ALA A 137 -8.72 1.56 -9.56
CA ALA A 137 -8.41 1.28 -8.15
C ALA A 137 -8.88 2.43 -7.26
N ASN A 138 -8.55 3.68 -7.60
CA ASN A 138 -9.03 4.87 -6.91
C ASN A 138 -10.56 4.89 -6.78
N LYS A 139 -11.26 4.69 -7.88
CA LYS A 139 -12.73 4.68 -7.89
C LYS A 139 -13.31 3.61 -6.97
N LYS A 140 -12.77 2.38 -7.00
CA LYS A 140 -13.26 1.28 -6.15
C LYS A 140 -12.91 1.51 -4.69
N PHE A 141 -11.71 2.03 -4.41
CA PHE A 141 -11.27 2.37 -3.07
C PHE A 141 -12.13 3.47 -2.47
N LEU A 142 -12.31 4.59 -3.17
CA LEU A 142 -13.12 5.72 -2.71
C LEU A 142 -14.57 5.34 -2.43
N ARG A 143 -15.16 4.44 -3.22
CA ARG A 143 -16.51 3.92 -2.92
C ARG A 143 -16.54 3.17 -1.58
N GLY A 144 -15.53 2.35 -1.30
CA GLY A 144 -15.43 1.67 0.01
C GLY A 144 -15.16 2.65 1.15
N ILE A 145 -14.38 3.69 0.91
CA ILE A 145 -14.14 4.77 1.88
C ILE A 145 -15.44 5.55 2.17
N GLU A 146 -16.23 5.85 1.16
CA GLU A 146 -17.54 6.50 1.32
C GLU A 146 -18.47 5.66 2.21
N GLU A 147 -18.54 4.34 2.01
CA GLU A 147 -19.31 3.44 2.87
C GLU A 147 -18.79 3.46 4.32
N LEU A 148 -17.49 3.43 4.55
CA LEU A 148 -16.88 3.49 5.89
C LEU A 148 -17.12 4.84 6.58
N SER A 149 -17.12 5.93 5.82
CA SER A 149 -17.26 7.30 6.33
C SER A 149 -18.66 7.61 6.88
N LEU A 150 -19.63 6.76 6.62
CA LEU A 150 -20.99 6.88 7.20
C LEU A 150 -21.01 6.62 8.71
N THR A 151 -20.08 5.81 9.21
CA THR A 151 -20.06 5.38 10.64
C THR A 151 -18.77 5.75 11.37
N SER A 152 -17.72 6.10 10.63
CA SER A 152 -16.39 6.36 11.18
C SER A 152 -15.75 7.56 10.49
N HIS A 153 -14.82 8.23 11.15
CA HIS A 153 -13.91 9.15 10.46
C HIS A 153 -12.88 8.36 9.68
N VAL A 154 -12.44 8.91 8.56
CA VAL A 154 -11.40 8.30 7.72
C VAL A 154 -10.30 9.31 7.45
N ILE A 155 -9.04 8.91 7.62
CA ILE A 155 -7.88 9.68 7.21
C ILE A 155 -7.08 8.88 6.20
N ILE A 156 -6.83 9.49 5.04
CA ILE A 156 -6.00 8.91 3.98
C ILE A 156 -4.67 9.66 4.00
N LEU A 157 -3.59 8.92 4.28
CA LEU A 157 -2.21 9.40 4.15
C LEU A 157 -1.71 9.04 2.76
N LEU A 158 -1.28 10.02 1.99
CA LEU A 158 -0.63 9.81 0.70
C LEU A 158 0.88 9.89 0.89
N ASP A 159 1.62 8.83 0.56
CA ASP A 159 3.09 8.82 0.74
C ASP A 159 3.77 9.93 -0.09
N GLY A 160 4.93 10.40 0.38
CA GLY A 160 5.71 11.45 -0.28
C GLY A 160 6.60 10.92 -1.41
N ASP A 161 6.72 11.68 -2.51
CA ASP A 161 7.75 11.41 -3.52
C ASP A 161 9.11 11.87 -2.99
N ARG A 162 9.71 11.03 -2.13
CA ARG A 162 10.98 11.35 -1.45
C ARG A 162 12.13 11.59 -2.43
N LYS A 163 12.16 10.87 -3.56
CA LYS A 163 13.18 11.09 -4.60
C LYS A 163 13.09 12.50 -5.20
N ALA A 164 11.88 12.98 -5.45
CA ALA A 164 11.65 14.33 -5.92
C ALA A 164 12.09 15.38 -4.87
N ILE A 165 11.76 15.15 -3.60
CA ILE A 165 12.16 16.01 -2.47
C ILE A 165 13.69 16.12 -2.39
N TYR A 166 14.40 14.99 -2.38
CA TYR A 166 15.87 14.95 -2.28
C TYR A 166 16.57 15.54 -3.51
N SER A 167 15.88 15.57 -4.67
CA SER A 167 16.38 16.21 -5.89
C SER A 167 16.05 17.71 -5.97
N GLY A 168 15.46 18.28 -4.93
CA GLY A 168 15.11 19.70 -4.87
C GLY A 168 13.89 20.09 -5.71
N LEU A 169 13.07 19.15 -6.14
CA LEU A 169 11.84 19.45 -6.86
C LEU A 169 10.78 20.02 -5.89
N ASP A 170 10.10 21.08 -6.33
CA ASP A 170 9.07 21.72 -5.53
C ASP A 170 7.80 20.90 -5.34
N LYS A 171 7.51 20.04 -6.29
CA LYS A 171 6.31 19.19 -6.34
C LYS A 171 6.69 17.76 -6.70
N ARG A 172 5.76 16.85 -6.53
CA ARG A 172 5.88 15.49 -7.05
C ARG A 172 6.29 15.52 -8.52
N ASP A 173 7.18 14.60 -8.91
CA ASP A 173 7.63 14.48 -10.30
C ASP A 173 6.45 14.05 -11.20
N LYS A 174 5.97 14.96 -12.04
CA LYS A 174 4.86 14.71 -12.96
C LYS A 174 5.17 13.68 -14.05
N ASN A 175 6.44 13.36 -14.27
CA ASN A 175 6.82 12.30 -15.21
C ASN A 175 6.55 10.90 -14.66
N LYS A 176 6.27 10.77 -13.35
CA LYS A 176 5.85 9.52 -12.73
C LYS A 176 4.32 9.41 -12.76
N PRO A 177 3.75 8.44 -13.49
CA PRO A 177 2.29 8.28 -13.60
C PRO A 177 1.58 8.13 -12.25
N VAL A 178 2.23 7.51 -11.28
CA VAL A 178 1.69 7.32 -9.92
C VAL A 178 1.40 8.64 -9.21
N ASN A 179 2.18 9.68 -9.45
CA ASN A 179 1.96 10.99 -8.83
C ASN A 179 0.65 11.64 -9.30
N THR A 180 0.25 11.40 -10.55
CA THR A 180 -1.09 11.78 -11.05
C THR A 180 -2.20 11.06 -10.28
N LEU A 181 -2.02 9.77 -9.98
CA LEU A 181 -3.00 8.98 -9.24
C LEU A 181 -3.14 9.44 -7.78
N TYR A 182 -2.06 9.86 -7.13
CA TYR A 182 -2.11 10.47 -5.80
C TYR A 182 -2.91 11.79 -5.82
N ASP A 183 -2.64 12.67 -6.79
CA ASP A 183 -3.35 13.94 -6.91
C ASP A 183 -4.86 13.71 -7.15
N GLU A 184 -5.21 12.81 -8.08
CA GLU A 184 -6.60 12.44 -8.38
C GLU A 184 -7.31 11.81 -7.17
N LEU A 185 -6.64 10.90 -6.44
CA LEU A 185 -7.17 10.29 -5.22
C LEU A 185 -7.42 11.34 -4.14
N GLY A 186 -6.42 12.19 -3.88
CA GLY A 186 -6.51 13.22 -2.85
C GLY A 186 -7.58 14.25 -3.13
N MET A 187 -7.74 14.70 -4.39
CA MET A 187 -8.80 15.62 -4.79
C MET A 187 -10.20 15.01 -4.64
N SER A 188 -10.36 13.76 -5.06
CA SER A 188 -11.65 13.07 -4.99
C SER A 188 -12.06 12.75 -3.55
N ALA A 189 -11.12 12.31 -2.72
CA ALA A 189 -11.37 11.95 -1.32
C ALA A 189 -11.83 13.15 -0.47
N LYS A 190 -11.33 14.36 -0.75
CA LYS A 190 -11.73 15.59 -0.02
C LYS A 190 -13.22 15.95 -0.17
N ASN A 191 -13.89 15.42 -1.18
CA ASN A 191 -15.31 15.66 -1.42
C ASN A 191 -16.22 14.68 -0.65
N ILE A 192 -15.64 13.66 0.03
CA ILE A 192 -16.39 12.67 0.81
C ILE A 192 -16.53 13.18 2.25
N PRO A 193 -17.74 13.28 2.82
CA PRO A 193 -17.94 13.66 4.21
C PRO A 193 -17.16 12.74 5.17
N ASN A 194 -16.69 13.30 6.28
CA ASN A 194 -15.90 12.60 7.31
C ASN A 194 -14.57 11.97 6.80
N VAL A 195 -14.10 12.39 5.62
CA VAL A 195 -12.82 11.97 5.06
C VAL A 195 -11.83 13.13 5.06
N ASN A 196 -10.66 12.90 5.61
CA ASN A 196 -9.53 13.83 5.56
C ASN A 196 -8.39 13.22 4.77
N VAL A 197 -7.64 14.07 4.07
CA VAL A 197 -6.44 13.66 3.33
C VAL A 197 -5.24 14.42 3.86
N ILE A 198 -4.18 13.70 4.16
CA ILE A 198 -2.86 14.25 4.51
C ILE A 198 -1.89 13.84 3.41
N ASP A 199 -1.39 14.80 2.66
CA ASP A 199 -0.33 14.58 1.68
C ASP A 199 1.03 14.72 2.37
N LEU A 200 1.67 13.59 2.63
CA LEU A 200 2.97 13.54 3.28
C LEU A 200 4.11 14.12 2.42
N HIS A 201 3.90 14.33 1.11
CA HIS A 201 4.91 14.98 0.28
C HIS A 201 5.24 16.39 0.80
N ASN A 202 4.23 17.17 1.12
CA ASN A 202 4.43 18.54 1.63
C ASN A 202 5.02 18.53 3.05
N VAL A 203 4.64 17.55 3.86
CA VAL A 203 5.15 17.39 5.23
C VAL A 203 6.63 17.02 5.18
N PHE A 204 7.00 15.97 4.44
CA PHE A 204 8.39 15.53 4.28
C PHE A 204 9.26 16.60 3.63
N LYS A 205 8.74 17.31 2.62
CA LYS A 205 9.48 18.41 1.99
C LYS A 205 9.84 19.50 2.99
N ARG A 206 8.88 19.96 3.79
CA ARG A 206 9.12 20.99 4.82
C ARG A 206 10.22 20.54 5.79
N GLU A 207 10.13 19.31 6.31
CA GLU A 207 11.10 18.77 7.25
C GLU A 207 12.49 18.59 6.62
N TYR A 208 12.55 18.17 5.36
CA TYR A 208 13.81 18.04 4.62
C TYR A 208 14.50 19.39 4.41
N LEU A 209 13.74 20.43 4.08
CA LEU A 209 14.29 21.79 3.91
C LEU A 209 14.84 22.38 5.22
N LEU A 210 14.30 21.97 6.37
CA LEU A 210 14.75 22.42 7.68
C LEU A 210 16.01 21.68 8.15
N ASN A 211 16.05 20.35 7.96
CA ASN A 211 17.02 19.49 8.62
C ASN A 211 18.00 18.81 7.66
N ASN A 212 17.68 18.78 6.36
CA ASN A 212 18.44 18.05 5.32
C ASN A 212 18.67 16.56 5.63
N GLU A 213 17.75 15.95 6.39
CA GLU A 213 17.82 14.53 6.78
C GLU A 213 16.86 13.69 5.94
N ARG A 214 17.32 12.49 5.56
CA ARG A 214 16.50 11.56 4.77
C ARG A 214 15.54 10.76 5.65
N PHE A 215 14.38 10.42 5.09
CA PHE A 215 13.28 9.72 5.76
C PHE A 215 13.18 8.24 5.41
N ASP A 216 14.08 7.75 4.57
CA ASP A 216 14.18 6.37 4.12
C ASP A 216 15.52 5.75 4.54
N PHE A 217 15.55 4.42 4.56
CA PHE A 217 16.80 3.70 4.76
C PHE A 217 17.67 3.81 3.49
N SER A 218 18.99 3.81 3.65
CA SER A 218 19.92 3.93 2.53
C SER A 218 19.90 2.74 1.56
N TYR A 219 19.40 1.60 1.99
CA TYR A 219 19.37 0.33 1.26
C TYR A 219 18.00 -0.03 0.67
N ASP A 220 16.94 0.67 1.08
CA ASP A 220 15.59 0.48 0.55
C ASP A 220 14.75 1.75 0.64
N GLU A 221 13.54 1.72 0.10
CA GLU A 221 12.64 2.87 0.06
C GLU A 221 11.64 2.91 1.23
N HIS A 222 11.80 2.06 2.26
CA HIS A 222 10.94 2.11 3.44
C HIS A 222 11.33 3.29 4.33
N TRP A 223 10.35 3.80 5.06
CA TRP A 223 10.59 4.85 6.03
C TRP A 223 11.55 4.36 7.12
N ASN A 224 12.53 5.18 7.45
CA ASN A 224 13.33 5.03 8.65
C ASN A 224 12.57 5.57 9.88
N GLU A 225 13.19 5.56 11.05
CA GLU A 225 12.56 6.04 12.29
C GLU A 225 12.11 7.50 12.20
N LEU A 226 12.86 8.36 11.52
CA LEU A 226 12.50 9.75 11.30
C LEU A 226 11.26 9.87 10.42
N GLY A 227 11.16 9.11 9.32
CA GLY A 227 10.00 9.07 8.46
C GLY A 227 8.73 8.63 9.20
N HIS A 228 8.84 7.59 10.03
CA HIS A 228 7.75 7.15 10.90
C HIS A 228 7.32 8.23 11.90
N SER A 229 8.26 8.91 12.51
CA SER A 229 8.00 9.98 13.51
C SER A 229 7.27 11.16 12.87
N ILE A 230 7.76 11.66 11.72
CA ILE A 230 7.16 12.80 11.02
C ILE A 230 5.75 12.49 10.54
N ALA A 231 5.53 11.31 9.93
CA ALA A 231 4.21 10.88 9.48
C ALA A 231 3.23 10.73 10.67
N SER A 232 3.70 10.18 11.79
CA SER A 232 2.91 10.03 13.01
C SER A 232 2.54 11.40 13.62
N GLN A 233 3.47 12.35 13.63
CA GLN A 233 3.21 13.70 14.12
C GLN A 233 2.16 14.41 13.26
N ALA A 234 2.30 14.36 11.93
CA ALA A 234 1.35 14.96 11.01
C ALA A 234 -0.08 14.41 11.19
N LEU A 235 -0.19 13.10 11.49
CA LEU A 235 -1.48 12.48 11.79
C LEU A 235 -1.99 12.90 13.17
N THR A 236 -1.14 12.94 14.19
CA THR A 236 -1.50 13.38 15.55
C THR A 236 -2.07 14.79 15.53
N ASP A 237 -1.41 15.72 14.83
CA ASP A 237 -1.85 17.12 14.71
C ASP A 237 -3.21 17.26 14.00
N LYS A 238 -3.55 16.29 13.16
CA LYS A 238 -4.85 16.28 12.43
C LYS A 238 -5.98 15.69 13.27
N ILE A 239 -5.68 14.82 14.22
CA ILE A 239 -6.67 14.15 15.08
C ILE A 239 -7.03 15.02 16.29
N ARG A 240 -6.08 15.78 16.84
CA ARG A 240 -6.27 16.75 17.93
C ARG A 240 -7.03 17.98 17.45
#